data_d3596b27eb9e50e2df324a72c65d90e4
#
_entry.id   d3596b27eb9e50e2df324a72c65d90e4
#
_cell.length_a   1.000
_cell.length_b   1.000
_cell.length_c   1.000
_cell.angle_alpha   90.00
_cell.angle_beta   90.00
_cell.angle_gamma   90.00
#
_symmetry.space_group_name_H-M   'P 1'
#
loop_
_entity.id
_entity.type
_entity.pdbx_description
1 polymer ?
#
loop_
_entity_poly.entity_id
_entity_poly.type
_entity_poly.pdbx_seq_one_letter_code
_entity_poly.pdbx_strand_id
1 'polypeptide(L)'
;MKKALSLFCFLFLTFPLFGQDPSTWLSSLPQAKDYVQRRASSYDRSGGNGDARAIGPGETLTLLDDAGPGLISHVWVTIASDDANHLKALVLRMYWDGEATPSVEAPIGDFFGLGLGDYHLYQSLALAVGSDKALNCFLPMPFQKHARITVTNEGAIRTDAFYFNIDYRAYAKVLPADLLYFHAQYRQAAPGQGWTNQWNSNGDRIVNDKKNLNGEGNYVWLEATGRGHFVGVTMSVLQNQDGWWGEGDDMFFVDGEKLPSINGTGSEDYFLGAWDFGGHPFAYGLFGAPVVGQEVAGGRSSVYRFHLDSPIPFTKSLRATIEHGHANVRSDNYFSVAYWYQTEPHAAFPALPGLADRVPKLFQVGGPGNAK
;
A
#
# COMPACT_ATOMS: atom_id res chain seq x y z
N MET A 1 58.90 41.56 16.15
CA MET A 1 58.23 40.47 15.39
C MET A 1 57.04 40.01 16.20
N LYS A 2 55.81 40.45 15.92
CA LYS A 2 54.60 40.03 16.62
C LYS A 2 53.95 38.93 15.75
N LYS A 3 53.84 37.73 16.30
CA LYS A 3 53.10 36.60 15.67
C LYS A 3 51.59 36.80 15.96
N ALA A 4 50.81 37.02 14.89
CA ALA A 4 49.36 36.99 14.96
C ALA A 4 48.87 35.51 15.00
N LEU A 5 48.13 35.17 16.04
CA LEU A 5 47.50 33.87 16.20
C LEU A 5 46.07 33.97 15.59
N SER A 6 45.85 33.36 14.44
CA SER A 6 44.51 33.27 13.80
C SER A 6 43.70 32.19 14.51
N LEU A 7 42.67 32.59 15.22
CA LEU A 7 41.68 31.71 15.83
C LEU A 7 40.64 31.32 14.78
N PHE A 8 40.71 30.09 14.28
CA PHE A 8 39.67 29.52 13.40
C PHE A 8 38.51 29.04 14.29
N CYS A 9 37.41 29.80 14.33
CA CYS A 9 36.16 29.34 14.92
C CYS A 9 35.48 28.33 13.98
N PHE A 10 35.56 27.05 14.31
CA PHE A 10 34.70 26.03 13.69
C PHE A 10 33.29 26.20 14.23
N LEU A 11 32.39 26.73 13.42
CA LEU A 11 30.95 26.68 13.68
C LEU A 11 30.49 25.23 13.47
N PHE A 12 30.33 24.47 14.53
CA PHE A 12 29.60 23.19 14.49
C PHE A 12 28.11 23.50 14.31
N LEU A 13 27.63 23.43 13.07
CA LEU A 13 26.20 23.31 12.79
C LEU A 13 25.76 21.92 13.25
N THR A 14 25.28 21.84 14.48
CA THR A 14 24.53 20.67 14.95
C THR A 14 23.18 20.66 14.26
N PHE A 15 23.03 19.87 13.20
CA PHE A 15 21.72 19.47 12.74
C PHE A 15 21.09 18.59 13.82
N PRO A 16 19.92 18.93 14.36
CA PRO A 16 19.23 18.02 15.25
C PRO A 16 18.83 16.77 14.44
N LEU A 17 19.36 15.62 14.82
CA LEU A 17 18.79 14.34 14.44
C LEU A 17 17.42 14.22 15.13
N PHE A 18 16.38 14.74 14.50
CA PHE A 18 15.02 14.45 14.91
C PHE A 18 14.64 13.08 14.35
N GLY A 19 14.83 12.04 15.16
CA GLY A 19 13.96 10.88 15.09
C GLY A 19 12.53 11.42 15.25
N GLN A 20 11.62 11.15 14.32
CA GLN A 20 10.24 11.62 14.43
C GLN A 20 9.57 10.86 15.58
N ASP A 21 9.56 11.51 16.75
CA ASP A 21 8.77 11.07 17.89
C ASP A 21 7.29 11.11 17.49
N PRO A 22 6.51 10.03 17.61
CA PRO A 22 5.08 10.02 17.35
C PRO A 22 4.29 11.05 18.15
N SER A 23 4.87 11.60 19.24
CA SER A 23 4.28 12.69 20.03
C SER A 23 4.33 14.04 19.34
N THR A 24 5.07 14.22 18.23
CA THR A 24 5.29 15.54 17.61
C THR A 24 4.03 16.19 17.08
N TRP A 25 3.08 15.43 16.54
CA TRP A 25 1.81 15.99 16.06
C TRP A 25 0.93 16.50 17.23
N LEU A 26 0.89 15.80 18.37
CA LEU A 26 0.20 16.28 19.58
C LEU A 26 0.86 17.54 20.13
N SER A 27 2.17 17.57 20.22
CA SER A 27 2.93 18.74 20.72
C SER A 27 2.78 19.97 19.83
N SER A 28 2.48 19.78 18.54
CA SER A 28 2.24 20.88 17.61
C SER A 28 0.81 21.44 17.63
N LEU A 29 -0.15 20.77 18.30
CA LEU A 29 -1.55 21.23 18.33
C LEU A 29 -1.75 22.64 18.87
N PRO A 30 -1.06 23.08 19.94
CA PRO A 30 -1.22 24.45 20.47
C PRO A 30 -0.63 25.55 19.57
N GLN A 31 0.17 25.18 18.55
CA GLN A 31 0.80 26.13 17.65
C GLN A 31 -0.20 26.62 16.60
N ALA A 32 -0.19 27.92 16.29
CA ALA A 32 -0.97 28.49 15.20
C ALA A 32 -0.58 27.84 13.87
N LYS A 33 -1.58 27.58 13.02
CA LYS A 33 -1.39 26.94 11.71
C LYS A 33 -1.32 27.98 10.61
N ASP A 34 -0.45 27.75 9.62
CA ASP A 34 -0.16 28.62 8.47
C ASP A 34 -0.88 28.18 7.19
N TYR A 35 -1.95 27.40 7.32
CA TYR A 35 -2.75 26.89 6.21
C TYR A 35 -4.24 27.15 6.42
N VAL A 36 -4.99 27.08 5.34
CA VAL A 36 -6.45 27.04 5.37
C VAL A 36 -6.91 25.60 5.24
N GLN A 37 -7.66 25.10 6.23
CA GLN A 37 -8.27 23.78 6.15
C GLN A 37 -9.42 23.81 5.14
N ARG A 38 -9.41 22.85 4.20
CA ARG A 38 -10.44 22.68 3.19
C ARG A 38 -10.95 21.24 3.18
N ARG A 39 -12.11 21.05 2.56
CA ARG A 39 -12.71 19.74 2.34
C ARG A 39 -13.37 19.67 0.97
N ALA A 40 -13.04 18.64 0.18
CA ALA A 40 -13.88 18.17 -0.90
C ALA A 40 -14.74 17.02 -0.37
N SER A 41 -16.04 17.03 -0.68
CA SER A 41 -16.94 15.98 -0.22
C SER A 41 -18.16 15.82 -1.12
N SER A 42 -18.87 14.72 -0.92
CA SER A 42 -20.09 14.40 -1.65
C SER A 42 -21.34 15.13 -1.13
N TYR A 43 -21.19 16.12 -0.25
CA TYR A 43 -22.33 16.84 0.35
C TYR A 43 -23.27 17.48 -0.72
N ASP A 44 -24.53 17.54 -0.39
CA ASP A 44 -25.55 18.18 -1.24
C ASP A 44 -25.34 19.71 -1.27
N ARG A 45 -24.92 20.23 -2.42
CA ARG A 45 -24.65 21.66 -2.63
C ARG A 45 -25.87 22.55 -2.50
N SER A 46 -27.08 21.98 -2.58
CA SER A 46 -28.33 22.72 -2.37
C SER A 46 -28.63 23.01 -0.90
N GLY A 47 -27.88 22.38 0.03
CA GLY A 47 -28.14 22.39 1.46
C GLY A 47 -29.15 21.35 1.90
N GLY A 48 -29.56 20.46 0.99
CA GLY A 48 -30.38 19.27 1.29
C GLY A 48 -29.53 18.12 1.87
N ASN A 49 -30.02 16.89 1.70
CA ASN A 49 -29.39 15.67 2.24
C ASN A 49 -29.15 14.60 1.15
N GLY A 50 -29.12 15.02 -0.13
CA GLY A 50 -28.83 14.15 -1.27
C GLY A 50 -27.32 13.94 -1.47
N ASP A 51 -26.63 13.44 -0.45
CA ASP A 51 -25.15 13.37 -0.39
C ASP A 51 -24.54 12.20 -1.17
N ALA A 52 -25.35 11.21 -1.55
CA ALA A 52 -24.89 10.08 -2.33
C ALA A 52 -24.49 10.49 -3.75
N ARG A 53 -23.42 9.90 -4.26
CA ARG A 53 -23.03 9.96 -5.67
C ARG A 53 -23.10 8.58 -6.27
N ALA A 54 -23.83 8.45 -7.36
CA ALA A 54 -23.86 7.20 -8.12
C ALA A 54 -22.72 7.18 -9.14
N ILE A 55 -22.21 5.97 -9.45
CA ILE A 55 -21.18 5.76 -10.46
C ILE A 55 -21.65 4.61 -11.36
N GLY A 56 -22.07 4.92 -12.58
CA GLY A 56 -22.47 3.91 -13.57
C GLY A 56 -21.29 3.12 -14.13
N PRO A 57 -21.54 2.00 -14.84
CA PRO A 57 -20.52 1.25 -15.54
C PRO A 57 -19.72 2.13 -16.50
N GLY A 58 -18.39 2.10 -16.40
CA GLY A 58 -17.48 2.92 -17.20
C GLY A 58 -17.41 4.39 -16.80
N GLU A 59 -18.23 4.85 -15.87
CA GLU A 59 -18.22 6.25 -15.42
C GLU A 59 -17.08 6.51 -14.43
N THR A 60 -16.61 7.77 -14.47
CA THR A 60 -15.58 8.28 -13.55
C THR A 60 -16.16 9.42 -12.73
N LEU A 61 -16.11 9.28 -11.41
CA LEU A 61 -16.43 10.33 -10.45
C LEU A 61 -15.16 11.06 -10.03
N THR A 62 -15.12 12.38 -10.17
CA THR A 62 -14.07 13.22 -9.63
C THR A 62 -14.38 13.54 -8.17
N LEU A 63 -13.46 13.18 -7.27
CA LEU A 63 -13.59 13.41 -5.82
C LEU A 63 -12.91 14.73 -5.40
N LEU A 64 -11.76 15.04 -6.02
CA LEU A 64 -11.01 16.26 -5.82
C LEU A 64 -10.42 16.71 -7.16
N ASP A 65 -10.48 18.00 -7.43
CA ASP A 65 -9.82 18.66 -8.56
C ASP A 65 -9.54 20.11 -8.12
N ASP A 66 -8.36 20.34 -7.52
CA ASP A 66 -8.06 21.64 -6.90
C ASP A 66 -6.62 22.07 -7.11
N ALA A 67 -6.43 23.39 -7.21
CA ALA A 67 -5.12 24.00 -7.36
C ALA A 67 -4.35 23.98 -6.03
N GLY A 68 -3.01 23.81 -6.15
CA GLY A 68 -2.08 23.88 -5.02
C GLY A 68 -1.48 25.27 -4.80
N PRO A 69 -0.53 25.35 -3.85
CA PRO A 69 0.05 24.24 -3.11
C PRO A 69 -0.86 23.73 -1.97
N GLY A 70 -0.81 22.41 -1.76
CA GLY A 70 -1.63 21.79 -0.74
C GLY A 70 -1.07 20.46 -0.21
N LEU A 71 -1.74 19.94 0.82
CA LEU A 71 -1.44 18.63 1.42
C LEU A 71 -2.75 17.96 1.81
N ILE A 72 -3.10 16.85 1.16
CA ILE A 72 -4.23 16.02 1.58
C ILE A 72 -3.81 15.33 2.88
N SER A 73 -4.62 15.48 3.91
CA SER A 73 -4.32 14.96 5.26
C SER A 73 -5.21 13.81 5.67
N HIS A 74 -6.37 13.63 5.00
CA HIS A 74 -7.28 12.53 5.28
C HIS A 74 -8.19 12.27 4.09
N VAL A 75 -8.41 11.01 3.79
CA VAL A 75 -9.41 10.53 2.82
C VAL A 75 -10.33 9.56 3.54
N TRP A 76 -11.62 9.85 3.53
CA TRP A 76 -12.67 8.98 4.03
C TRP A 76 -13.65 8.65 2.91
N VAL A 77 -14.03 7.36 2.82
CA VAL A 77 -14.97 6.86 1.83
C VAL A 77 -15.88 5.81 2.47
N THR A 78 -17.16 5.77 2.04
CA THR A 78 -18.05 4.64 2.26
C THR A 78 -18.90 4.37 1.02
N ILE A 79 -19.24 3.09 0.81
CA ILE A 79 -19.83 2.63 -0.45
C ILE A 79 -21.02 1.71 -0.16
N ALA A 80 -22.16 1.95 -0.84
CA ALA A 80 -23.24 1.00 -0.96
C ALA A 80 -23.42 0.62 -2.44
N SER A 81 -23.33 -0.65 -2.74
CA SER A 81 -23.45 -1.21 -4.09
C SER A 81 -24.00 -2.63 -4.02
N ASP A 82 -24.84 -2.98 -5.00
CA ASP A 82 -25.32 -4.35 -5.19
C ASP A 82 -24.28 -5.24 -5.92
N ASP A 83 -23.19 -4.65 -6.44
CA ASP A 83 -22.07 -5.41 -6.98
C ASP A 83 -21.24 -6.01 -5.85
N ALA A 84 -21.28 -7.34 -5.71
CA ALA A 84 -20.47 -8.05 -4.75
C ALA A 84 -18.95 -7.81 -4.92
N ASN A 85 -18.52 -7.41 -6.12
CA ASN A 85 -17.12 -7.14 -6.44
C ASN A 85 -16.79 -5.64 -6.47
N HIS A 86 -17.66 -4.75 -5.95
CA HIS A 86 -17.44 -3.30 -6.03
C HIS A 86 -16.08 -2.83 -5.49
N LEU A 87 -15.53 -3.49 -4.46
CA LEU A 87 -14.19 -3.19 -3.92
C LEU A 87 -13.05 -3.46 -4.92
N LYS A 88 -13.28 -4.36 -5.88
CA LYS A 88 -12.36 -4.69 -6.98
C LYS A 88 -12.68 -3.93 -8.27
N ALA A 89 -13.96 -3.57 -8.46
CA ALA A 89 -14.45 -2.92 -9.66
C ALA A 89 -14.21 -1.41 -9.67
N LEU A 90 -14.32 -0.77 -8.50
CA LEU A 90 -14.07 0.67 -8.36
C LEU A 90 -12.57 0.93 -8.27
N VAL A 91 -12.02 1.69 -9.22
CA VAL A 91 -10.59 1.99 -9.30
C VAL A 91 -10.32 3.42 -8.88
N LEU A 92 -9.55 3.57 -7.81
CA LEU A 92 -9.05 4.85 -7.30
C LEU A 92 -7.79 5.26 -8.06
N ARG A 93 -7.79 6.51 -8.57
CA ARG A 93 -6.61 7.13 -9.21
C ARG A 93 -6.37 8.51 -8.63
N MET A 94 -5.09 8.83 -8.40
CA MET A 94 -4.66 10.16 -7.96
C MET A 94 -3.53 10.65 -8.84
N TYR A 95 -3.57 11.95 -9.15
CA TYR A 95 -2.63 12.61 -10.06
C TYR A 95 -2.11 13.89 -9.40
N TRP A 96 -0.80 14.11 -9.47
CA TRP A 96 -0.15 15.27 -8.90
C TRP A 96 0.40 16.18 -9.99
N ASP A 97 0.23 17.50 -9.80
CA ASP A 97 0.88 18.59 -10.56
C ASP A 97 0.73 18.53 -12.07
N GLY A 98 -0.31 17.88 -12.57
CA GLY A 98 -0.62 17.79 -14.00
C GLY A 98 0.03 16.59 -14.69
N GLU A 99 0.56 15.60 -13.93
CA GLU A 99 0.99 14.32 -14.49
C GLU A 99 -0.12 13.65 -15.28
N ALA A 100 0.21 13.10 -16.45
CA ALA A 100 -0.75 12.42 -17.32
C ALA A 100 -1.09 11.01 -16.83
N THR A 101 -0.12 10.34 -16.19
CA THR A 101 -0.26 9.01 -15.58
C THR A 101 -0.53 9.15 -14.11
N PRO A 102 -1.35 8.25 -13.51
CA PRO A 102 -1.66 8.34 -12.09
C PRO A 102 -0.45 7.94 -11.24
N SER A 103 -0.19 8.70 -10.17
CA SER A 103 0.76 8.34 -9.12
C SER A 103 0.18 7.34 -8.12
N VAL A 104 -1.15 7.23 -8.08
CA VAL A 104 -1.89 6.20 -7.34
C VAL A 104 -2.85 5.51 -8.30
N GLU A 105 -2.75 4.18 -8.41
CA GLU A 105 -3.70 3.36 -9.16
C GLU A 105 -3.92 2.03 -8.47
N ALA A 106 -5.13 1.83 -7.93
CA ALA A 106 -5.50 0.61 -7.25
C ALA A 106 -7.02 0.41 -7.24
N PRO A 107 -7.53 -0.83 -7.23
CA PRO A 107 -8.90 -1.10 -6.82
C PRO A 107 -9.12 -0.52 -5.42
N ILE A 108 -10.29 0.09 -5.20
CA ILE A 108 -10.49 0.87 -3.97
C ILE A 108 -10.39 0.01 -2.71
N GLY A 109 -10.87 -1.24 -2.77
CA GLY A 109 -10.71 -2.17 -1.64
C GLY A 109 -9.25 -2.46 -1.33
N ASP A 110 -8.44 -2.74 -2.36
CA ASP A 110 -7.01 -3.03 -2.21
C ASP A 110 -6.24 -1.84 -1.64
N PHE A 111 -6.58 -0.60 -2.08
CA PHE A 111 -5.97 0.61 -1.53
C PHE A 111 -6.19 0.76 -0.02
N PHE A 112 -7.30 0.26 0.50
CA PHE A 112 -7.60 0.26 1.94
C PHE A 112 -7.33 -1.09 2.62
N GLY A 113 -6.50 -1.98 2.02
CA GLY A 113 -6.09 -3.26 2.61
C GLY A 113 -7.14 -4.37 2.55
N LEU A 114 -8.19 -4.21 1.74
CA LEU A 114 -9.28 -5.17 1.55
C LEU A 114 -9.08 -5.99 0.26
N GLY A 115 -7.87 -6.50 0.02
CA GLY A 115 -7.47 -7.14 -1.22
C GLY A 115 -8.23 -8.42 -1.58
N LEU A 116 -8.97 -9.02 -0.66
CA LEU A 116 -9.86 -10.16 -0.94
C LEU A 116 -11.27 -9.76 -1.39
N GLY A 117 -11.55 -8.44 -1.46
CA GLY A 117 -12.86 -7.92 -1.88
C GLY A 117 -13.93 -7.98 -0.78
N ASP A 118 -13.57 -8.33 0.44
CA ASP A 118 -14.46 -8.38 1.60
C ASP A 118 -14.09 -7.32 2.63
N TYR A 119 -15.09 -6.75 3.30
CA TYR A 119 -14.86 -5.83 4.41
C TYR A 119 -14.42 -6.58 5.67
N HIS A 120 -13.40 -6.09 6.32
CA HIS A 120 -13.01 -6.46 7.67
C HIS A 120 -12.51 -5.23 8.43
N LEU A 121 -12.70 -5.24 9.75
CA LEU A 121 -12.29 -4.12 10.60
C LEU A 121 -10.80 -4.22 10.93
N TYR A 122 -10.10 -3.12 10.82
CA TYR A 122 -8.73 -2.98 11.34
C TYR A 122 -8.37 -1.50 11.49
N GLN A 123 -7.33 -1.24 12.27
CA GLN A 123 -6.79 0.09 12.46
C GLN A 123 -5.27 0.08 12.46
N SER A 124 -4.68 0.92 11.62
CA SER A 124 -3.27 1.29 11.67
C SER A 124 -3.12 2.81 11.78
N LEU A 125 -1.88 3.31 11.85
CA LEU A 125 -1.61 4.76 11.77
C LEU A 125 -1.79 5.33 10.35
N ALA A 126 -1.72 4.47 9.33
CA ALA A 126 -1.83 4.87 7.91
C ALA A 126 -3.24 4.68 7.35
N LEU A 127 -3.84 3.52 7.60
CA LEU A 127 -5.13 3.12 7.07
C LEU A 127 -6.00 2.54 8.17
N ALA A 128 -7.31 2.71 8.04
CA ALA A 128 -8.27 2.05 8.92
C ALA A 128 -9.57 1.74 8.17
N VAL A 129 -10.18 0.62 8.53
CA VAL A 129 -11.55 0.26 8.16
C VAL A 129 -12.36 0.17 9.45
N GLY A 130 -13.27 1.12 9.65
CA GLY A 130 -14.07 1.22 10.86
C GLY A 130 -15.56 1.17 10.57
N SER A 131 -16.37 0.96 11.61
CA SER A 131 -17.82 1.00 11.53
C SER A 131 -18.38 0.28 10.29
N ASP A 132 -18.03 -0.98 10.11
CA ASP A 132 -18.47 -1.83 9.01
C ASP A 132 -17.78 -1.47 7.66
N LYS A 133 -18.04 -0.29 7.07
CA LYS A 133 -17.59 0.08 5.70
C LYS A 133 -16.89 1.44 5.61
N ALA A 134 -16.43 2.00 6.70
CA ALA A 134 -15.74 3.29 6.72
C ALA A 134 -14.26 3.12 6.37
N LEU A 135 -13.87 3.47 5.16
CA LEU A 135 -12.51 3.39 4.63
C LEU A 135 -11.77 4.69 4.93
N ASN A 136 -10.62 4.63 5.58
CA ASN A 136 -9.85 5.80 6.00
C ASN A 136 -8.38 5.70 5.59
N CYS A 137 -7.82 6.79 5.07
CA CYS A 137 -6.38 6.94 4.80
C CYS A 137 -5.87 8.23 5.43
N PHE A 138 -4.81 8.13 6.22
CA PHE A 138 -4.15 9.24 6.94
C PHE A 138 -2.76 9.56 6.39
N LEU A 139 -2.31 8.86 5.34
CA LEU A 139 -1.04 9.15 4.69
C LEU A 139 -1.06 10.55 4.07
N PRO A 140 -0.10 11.43 4.38
CA PRO A 140 -0.08 12.79 3.86
C PRO A 140 0.29 12.81 2.37
N MET A 141 -0.45 13.55 1.55
CA MET A 141 -0.25 13.60 0.10
C MET A 141 -0.04 15.06 -0.33
N PRO A 142 1.23 15.54 -0.39
CA PRO A 142 1.52 16.90 -0.81
C PRO A 142 1.42 17.06 -2.32
N PHE A 143 1.04 18.28 -2.77
CA PHE A 143 1.04 18.70 -4.18
C PHE A 143 1.42 20.19 -4.28
N GLN A 144 2.19 20.55 -5.30
CA GLN A 144 2.68 21.92 -5.48
C GLN A 144 1.74 22.80 -6.32
N LYS A 145 1.15 22.21 -7.36
CA LYS A 145 0.36 22.95 -8.34
C LYS A 145 -1.09 22.50 -8.42
N HIS A 146 -1.30 21.19 -8.36
CA HIS A 146 -2.62 20.62 -8.62
C HIS A 146 -2.76 19.20 -8.07
N ALA A 147 -3.93 18.87 -7.53
CA ALA A 147 -4.29 17.51 -7.15
C ALA A 147 -5.60 17.11 -7.81
N ARG A 148 -5.63 15.95 -8.45
CA ARG A 148 -6.85 15.35 -9.00
C ARG A 148 -7.01 13.92 -8.47
N ILE A 149 -8.18 13.63 -7.89
CA ILE A 149 -8.55 12.30 -7.37
C ILE A 149 -9.83 11.86 -8.04
N THR A 150 -9.84 10.65 -8.57
CA THR A 150 -10.98 10.07 -9.29
C THR A 150 -11.24 8.64 -8.85
N VAL A 151 -12.51 8.20 -9.00
CA VAL A 151 -12.91 6.79 -8.92
C VAL A 151 -13.65 6.42 -10.20
N THR A 152 -13.18 5.37 -10.88
CA THR A 152 -13.83 4.83 -12.08
C THR A 152 -14.50 3.50 -11.75
N ASN A 153 -15.76 3.33 -12.15
CA ASN A 153 -16.43 2.03 -12.06
C ASN A 153 -16.08 1.19 -13.32
N GLU A 154 -15.17 0.25 -13.17
CA GLU A 154 -14.80 -0.70 -14.25
C GLU A 154 -15.64 -1.98 -14.21
N GLY A 155 -16.67 -2.04 -13.36
CA GLY A 155 -17.64 -3.12 -13.28
C GLY A 155 -18.83 -2.93 -14.23
N ALA A 156 -19.68 -3.95 -14.28
CA ALA A 156 -20.92 -3.94 -15.10
C ALA A 156 -22.15 -3.48 -14.31
N ILE A 157 -22.06 -3.32 -12.99
CA ILE A 157 -23.16 -2.95 -12.12
C ILE A 157 -22.90 -1.54 -11.59
N ARG A 158 -23.95 -0.72 -11.57
CA ARG A 158 -23.89 0.64 -11.01
C ARG A 158 -23.65 0.59 -9.50
N THR A 159 -22.79 1.47 -9.01
CA THR A 159 -22.69 1.80 -7.59
C THR A 159 -23.69 2.91 -7.29
N ASP A 160 -24.66 2.65 -6.41
CA ASP A 160 -25.76 3.58 -6.16
C ASP A 160 -25.39 4.68 -5.18
N ALA A 161 -24.56 4.40 -4.19
CA ALA A 161 -24.15 5.38 -3.21
C ALA A 161 -22.66 5.31 -2.91
N PHE A 162 -21.97 6.37 -3.27
CA PHE A 162 -20.58 6.64 -2.96
C PHE A 162 -20.51 7.94 -2.18
N TYR A 163 -20.05 7.87 -0.94
CA TYR A 163 -19.86 9.04 -0.07
C TYR A 163 -18.38 9.23 0.19
N PHE A 164 -17.91 10.47 0.22
CA PHE A 164 -16.53 10.78 0.50
C PHE A 164 -16.33 12.11 1.21
N ASN A 165 -15.24 12.17 1.99
CA ASN A 165 -14.66 13.38 2.55
C ASN A 165 -13.15 13.33 2.33
N ILE A 166 -12.59 14.37 1.70
CA ILE A 166 -11.15 14.55 1.49
C ILE A 166 -10.77 15.86 2.18
N ASP A 167 -10.08 15.74 3.31
CA ASP A 167 -9.56 16.89 4.05
C ASP A 167 -8.16 17.24 3.56
N TYR A 168 -7.93 18.51 3.26
CA TYR A 168 -6.64 18.99 2.82
C TYR A 168 -6.33 20.39 3.34
N ARG A 169 -5.03 20.67 3.44
CA ARG A 169 -4.46 21.95 3.83
C ARG A 169 -4.10 22.72 2.56
N ALA A 170 -4.67 23.92 2.38
CA ALA A 170 -4.27 24.83 1.31
C ALA A 170 -3.27 25.83 1.87
N TYR A 171 -2.12 25.97 1.22
CA TYR A 171 -1.04 26.86 1.63
C TYR A 171 -0.98 28.09 0.73
N ALA A 172 -0.60 29.23 1.29
CA ALA A 172 -0.38 30.47 0.54
C ALA A 172 1.02 30.51 -0.12
N LYS A 173 1.94 29.67 0.35
CA LYS A 173 3.33 29.62 -0.11
C LYS A 173 3.62 28.23 -0.68
N VAL A 174 4.52 28.18 -1.68
CA VAL A 174 5.04 26.90 -2.19
C VAL A 174 5.59 26.03 -1.07
N LEU A 175 5.34 24.74 -1.17
CA LEU A 175 5.89 23.76 -0.26
C LEU A 175 7.39 23.59 -0.48
N PRO A 176 8.15 23.05 0.50
CA PRO A 176 9.59 22.78 0.32
C PRO A 176 9.88 21.99 -0.95
N ALA A 177 10.95 22.34 -1.65
CA ALA A 177 11.29 21.73 -2.94
C ALA A 177 11.77 20.27 -2.84
N ASP A 178 12.10 19.81 -1.65
CA ASP A 178 12.53 18.45 -1.34
C ASP A 178 11.39 17.53 -0.91
N LEU A 179 10.15 18.03 -0.87
CA LEU A 179 8.97 17.19 -0.64
C LEU A 179 8.81 16.17 -1.78
N LEU A 180 8.49 14.94 -1.39
CA LEU A 180 8.20 13.83 -2.27
C LEU A 180 6.70 13.65 -2.41
N TYR A 181 6.25 13.19 -3.57
CA TYR A 181 4.85 12.92 -3.85
C TYR A 181 4.47 11.52 -3.41
N PHE A 182 3.24 11.38 -2.93
CA PHE A 182 2.69 10.10 -2.52
C PHE A 182 2.34 9.22 -3.73
N HIS A 183 2.70 7.94 -3.64
CA HIS A 183 2.41 6.94 -4.65
C HIS A 183 1.81 5.69 -4.01
N ALA A 184 0.93 5.02 -4.74
CA ALA A 184 0.45 3.70 -4.38
C ALA A 184 0.12 2.89 -5.64
N GLN A 185 0.56 1.64 -5.69
CA GLN A 185 0.37 0.77 -6.83
C GLN A 185 -0.15 -0.60 -6.43
N TYR A 186 -1.23 -1.01 -7.10
CA TYR A 186 -1.75 -2.36 -7.02
C TYR A 186 -0.89 -3.33 -7.82
N ARG A 187 -0.66 -4.50 -7.22
CA ARG A 187 -0.11 -5.68 -7.90
C ARG A 187 -0.85 -6.93 -7.49
N GLN A 188 -0.79 -7.94 -8.36
CA GLN A 188 -1.33 -9.27 -8.08
C GLN A 188 -0.44 -10.34 -8.69
N ALA A 189 -0.45 -11.53 -8.10
CA ALA A 189 0.02 -12.75 -8.73
C ALA A 189 -1.14 -13.70 -8.87
N ALA A 190 -1.37 -14.16 -10.10
CA ALA A 190 -2.19 -15.33 -10.33
C ALA A 190 -1.44 -16.57 -9.84
N PRO A 191 -2.15 -17.63 -9.40
CA PRO A 191 -1.50 -18.86 -9.02
C PRO A 191 -0.71 -19.46 -10.16
N GLY A 192 0.56 -19.77 -9.90
CA GLY A 192 1.43 -20.56 -10.77
C GLY A 192 1.57 -21.98 -10.25
N GLN A 193 2.37 -22.78 -10.91
CA GLN A 193 2.86 -24.02 -10.31
C GLN A 193 4.13 -23.71 -9.53
N GLY A 194 4.19 -24.12 -8.26
CA GLY A 194 5.45 -24.17 -7.54
C GLY A 194 6.43 -25.11 -8.25
N TRP A 195 7.71 -25.00 -7.94
CA TRP A 195 8.75 -25.83 -8.57
C TRP A 195 8.79 -27.28 -8.07
N THR A 196 7.99 -27.62 -7.05
CA THR A 196 7.85 -28.97 -6.50
C THR A 196 6.43 -29.26 -6.06
N ASN A 197 6.06 -30.53 -6.01
CA ASN A 197 4.80 -31.00 -5.42
C ASN A 197 4.93 -31.34 -3.93
N GLN A 198 6.09 -31.10 -3.33
CA GLN A 198 6.35 -31.33 -1.90
C GLN A 198 6.16 -30.01 -1.16
N TRP A 199 4.95 -29.79 -0.68
CA TRP A 199 4.49 -28.46 -0.31
C TRP A 199 4.64 -28.09 1.17
N ASN A 200 5.01 -29.00 2.01
CA ASN A 200 4.40 -28.90 3.31
C ASN A 200 5.28 -29.02 4.51
N SER A 201 6.55 -28.88 4.44
CA SER A 201 7.17 -28.80 5.75
C SER A 201 8.40 -27.92 5.76
N ASN A 202 8.44 -27.02 6.71
CA ASN A 202 9.65 -26.36 7.18
C ASN A 202 10.76 -27.34 7.57
N GLY A 203 10.49 -28.64 7.62
CA GLY A 203 11.45 -29.70 7.85
C GLY A 203 11.89 -30.44 6.60
N ASP A 204 11.30 -30.17 5.42
CA ASP A 204 11.67 -30.84 4.19
C ASP A 204 12.98 -30.25 3.63
N ARG A 205 14.04 -31.01 3.64
CA ARG A 205 15.36 -30.57 3.15
C ARG A 205 15.32 -30.15 1.69
N ILE A 206 14.51 -30.75 0.84
CA ILE A 206 14.40 -30.37 -0.58
C ILE A 206 13.93 -28.92 -0.69
N VAL A 207 12.97 -28.50 0.13
CA VAL A 207 12.45 -27.15 0.18
C VAL A 207 13.45 -26.20 0.83
N ASN A 208 13.97 -26.55 2.00
CA ASN A 208 14.87 -25.68 2.78
C ASN A 208 16.24 -25.49 2.14
N ASP A 209 16.74 -26.50 1.38
CA ASP A 209 18.02 -26.41 0.69
C ASP A 209 17.94 -25.64 -0.65
N LYS A 210 16.71 -25.31 -1.12
CA LYS A 210 16.53 -24.53 -2.35
C LYS A 210 16.90 -23.08 -2.13
N LYS A 211 17.84 -22.59 -2.94
CA LYS A 211 18.36 -21.23 -2.84
C LYS A 211 17.65 -20.27 -3.80
N ASN A 212 17.30 -19.10 -3.32
CA ASN A 212 16.86 -17.98 -4.12
C ASN A 212 17.58 -16.71 -3.67
N LEU A 213 18.77 -16.47 -4.21
CA LEU A 213 19.65 -15.38 -3.76
C LEU A 213 19.29 -14.01 -4.37
N ASN A 214 18.65 -14.00 -5.51
CA ASN A 214 18.43 -12.80 -6.34
C ASN A 214 16.95 -12.47 -6.52
N GLY A 215 16.06 -13.16 -5.81
CA GLY A 215 14.61 -12.94 -5.88
C GLY A 215 14.01 -13.32 -7.23
N GLU A 216 14.58 -14.32 -7.93
CA GLU A 216 14.02 -14.82 -9.17
C GLU A 216 12.68 -15.51 -8.90
N GLY A 217 11.64 -15.12 -9.65
CA GLY A 217 10.29 -15.64 -9.48
C GLY A 217 9.50 -15.06 -8.31
N ASN A 218 10.09 -14.16 -7.51
CA ASN A 218 9.40 -13.52 -6.40
C ASN A 218 8.21 -12.68 -6.86
N TYR A 219 7.21 -12.63 -6.02
CA TYR A 219 6.13 -11.66 -6.15
C TYR A 219 6.67 -10.25 -5.91
N VAL A 220 6.42 -9.34 -6.84
CA VAL A 220 6.90 -7.97 -6.77
C VAL A 220 5.84 -7.08 -6.12
N TRP A 221 6.17 -6.47 -4.99
CA TRP A 221 5.35 -5.41 -4.38
C TRP A 221 5.54 -4.08 -5.09
N LEU A 222 6.80 -3.72 -5.37
CA LEU A 222 7.17 -2.43 -5.94
C LEU A 222 8.39 -2.54 -6.84
N GLU A 223 8.30 -1.87 -8.00
CA GLU A 223 9.45 -1.45 -8.80
C GLU A 223 9.33 0.05 -9.03
N ALA A 224 10.19 0.83 -8.40
CA ALA A 224 10.24 2.28 -8.52
C ALA A 224 11.57 2.73 -9.09
N THR A 225 11.55 3.76 -9.95
CA THR A 225 12.73 4.41 -10.48
C THR A 225 12.67 5.90 -10.15
N GLY A 226 13.78 6.46 -9.66
CA GLY A 226 13.87 7.82 -9.17
C GLY A 226 14.43 7.88 -7.77
N ARG A 227 14.16 8.96 -7.04
CA ARG A 227 14.56 9.15 -5.64
C ARG A 227 13.31 9.13 -4.74
N GLY A 228 13.34 8.32 -3.70
CA GLY A 228 12.19 8.20 -2.82
C GLY A 228 12.45 7.34 -1.59
N HIS A 229 11.35 6.90 -0.96
CA HIS A 229 11.40 5.91 0.11
C HIS A 229 10.08 5.13 0.18
N PHE A 230 10.19 3.84 0.40
CA PHE A 230 9.07 2.93 0.63
C PHE A 230 8.58 3.09 2.07
N VAL A 231 7.25 3.12 2.24
CA VAL A 231 6.63 3.30 3.57
C VAL A 231 5.70 2.18 3.97
N GLY A 232 5.45 1.19 3.11
CA GLY A 232 4.69 0.03 3.52
C GLY A 232 3.94 -0.69 2.42
N VAL A 233 3.29 -1.77 2.82
CA VAL A 233 2.49 -2.62 1.95
C VAL A 233 1.30 -3.18 2.72
N THR A 234 0.14 -3.27 2.05
CA THR A 234 -0.96 -4.15 2.41
C THR A 234 -0.94 -5.34 1.47
N MET A 235 -1.10 -6.55 1.97
CA MET A 235 -1.14 -7.75 1.16
C MET A 235 -2.27 -8.68 1.62
N SER A 236 -2.92 -9.31 0.66
CA SER A 236 -3.93 -10.32 0.91
C SER A 236 -3.60 -11.60 0.16
N VAL A 237 -3.90 -12.72 0.78
CA VAL A 237 -3.60 -14.06 0.25
C VAL A 237 -4.87 -14.87 0.18
N LEU A 238 -5.14 -15.46 -1.00
CA LEU A 238 -6.10 -16.55 -1.15
C LEU A 238 -5.32 -17.80 -1.47
N GLN A 239 -5.25 -18.74 -0.52
CA GLN A 239 -4.50 -19.97 -0.68
C GLN A 239 -5.12 -20.88 -1.73
N ASN A 240 -4.31 -21.39 -2.64
CA ASN A 240 -4.73 -22.38 -3.64
C ASN A 240 -4.40 -23.81 -3.24
N GLN A 241 -3.70 -23.99 -2.16
CA GLN A 241 -3.21 -25.28 -1.69
C GLN A 241 -3.19 -25.32 -0.17
N ASP A 242 -3.17 -26.53 0.40
CA ASP A 242 -3.06 -26.76 1.82
C ASP A 242 -1.66 -26.38 2.33
N GLY A 243 -1.56 -26.16 3.64
CA GLY A 243 -0.34 -25.80 4.36
C GLY A 243 -0.13 -24.29 4.50
N TRP A 244 0.81 -23.91 5.37
CA TRP A 244 1.13 -22.53 5.69
C TRP A 244 1.72 -21.79 4.49
N TRP A 245 1.27 -20.56 4.25
CA TRP A 245 1.70 -19.74 3.10
C TRP A 245 2.88 -18.81 3.42
N GLY A 246 3.14 -18.56 4.70
CA GLY A 246 3.91 -17.41 5.17
C GLY A 246 5.42 -17.62 5.33
N GLU A 247 6.04 -18.60 4.63
CA GLU A 247 7.47 -18.89 4.72
C GLU A 247 8.34 -18.15 3.69
N GLY A 248 7.74 -17.32 2.87
CA GLY A 248 8.46 -16.62 1.80
C GLY A 248 9.22 -15.40 2.31
N ASP A 249 10.50 -15.28 1.98
CA ASP A 249 11.36 -14.18 2.38
C ASP A 249 11.02 -12.88 1.65
N ASP A 250 10.99 -11.76 2.38
CA ASP A 250 11.01 -10.43 1.79
C ASP A 250 12.42 -10.05 1.34
N MET A 251 12.51 -9.42 0.17
CA MET A 251 13.79 -8.99 -0.41
C MET A 251 13.68 -7.58 -0.99
N PHE A 252 14.53 -6.66 -0.52
CA PHE A 252 14.63 -5.31 -1.05
C PHE A 252 15.97 -5.10 -1.75
N PHE A 253 15.90 -4.70 -3.02
CA PHE A 253 17.04 -4.41 -3.87
C PHE A 253 17.08 -2.89 -4.07
N VAL A 254 18.03 -2.23 -3.39
CA VAL A 254 18.17 -0.78 -3.40
C VAL A 254 19.16 -0.36 -4.48
N ASP A 255 18.80 0.68 -5.25
CA ASP A 255 19.68 1.38 -6.21
C ASP A 255 20.38 0.47 -7.24
N GLY A 256 19.71 -0.60 -7.66
CA GLY A 256 20.18 -1.52 -8.70
C GLY A 256 21.03 -2.67 -8.16
N GLU A 257 20.95 -2.99 -6.88
CA GLU A 257 21.57 -4.16 -6.29
C GLU A 257 21.18 -5.44 -7.02
N LYS A 258 22.12 -6.37 -7.13
CA LYS A 258 21.90 -7.71 -7.71
C LYS A 258 21.49 -8.74 -6.66
N LEU A 259 21.92 -8.54 -5.44
CA LEU A 259 21.52 -9.30 -4.26
C LEU A 259 20.87 -8.32 -3.28
N PRO A 260 19.83 -8.72 -2.55
CA PRO A 260 19.15 -7.80 -1.65
C PRO A 260 20.02 -7.42 -0.47
N SER A 261 20.10 -6.13 -0.14
CA SER A 261 20.74 -5.66 1.09
C SER A 261 19.83 -5.79 2.32
N ILE A 262 18.51 -5.92 2.09
CA ILE A 262 17.52 -6.22 3.12
C ILE A 262 16.83 -7.51 2.70
N ASN A 263 16.96 -8.54 3.55
CA ASN A 263 16.42 -9.88 3.32
C ASN A 263 15.82 -10.42 4.60
N GLY A 264 14.58 -10.91 4.52
CA GLY A 264 13.84 -11.45 5.66
C GLY A 264 14.05 -12.95 5.86
N THR A 265 13.19 -13.51 6.67
CA THR A 265 13.20 -14.92 7.09
C THR A 265 11.86 -15.62 6.89
N GLY A 266 10.83 -14.88 6.46
CA GLY A 266 9.50 -15.36 6.19
C GLY A 266 8.50 -14.21 6.05
N SER A 267 7.38 -14.48 5.40
CA SER A 267 6.35 -13.47 5.19
C SER A 267 5.70 -13.04 6.51
N GLU A 268 5.45 -13.98 7.43
CA GLU A 268 4.91 -13.64 8.74
C GLU A 268 5.86 -12.77 9.55
N ASP A 269 7.17 -13.02 9.45
CA ASP A 269 8.23 -12.25 10.10
C ASP A 269 8.29 -10.84 9.55
N TYR A 270 8.19 -10.70 8.21
CA TYR A 270 8.09 -9.38 7.59
C TYR A 270 6.90 -8.60 8.13
N PHE A 271 5.73 -9.23 8.26
CA PHE A 271 4.53 -8.59 8.81
C PHE A 271 4.53 -8.54 10.35
N LEU A 272 5.68 -8.78 10.99
CA LEU A 272 5.93 -8.70 12.42
C LEU A 272 5.04 -9.62 13.26
N GLY A 273 4.66 -10.74 12.67
CA GLY A 273 4.06 -11.87 13.35
C GLY A 273 5.10 -12.93 13.73
N ALA A 274 4.66 -14.05 14.18
CA ALA A 274 5.46 -15.24 14.43
C ALA A 274 4.55 -16.46 14.55
N TRP A 275 5.04 -17.66 14.17
CA TRP A 275 4.36 -18.93 14.38
C TRP A 275 2.93 -18.95 13.84
N ASP A 276 2.79 -18.77 12.52
CA ASP A 276 1.51 -18.75 11.78
C ASP A 276 0.53 -17.68 12.33
N PHE A 277 1.06 -16.55 12.80
CA PHE A 277 0.32 -15.50 13.54
C PHE A 277 -0.40 -16.02 14.78
N GLY A 278 -0.04 -17.21 15.31
CA GLY A 278 -0.72 -17.88 16.41
C GLY A 278 -2.18 -18.22 16.11
N GLY A 279 -2.62 -18.19 14.85
CA GLY A 279 -4.01 -18.40 14.42
C GLY A 279 -4.98 -17.31 14.86
N HIS A 280 -4.51 -16.14 15.30
CA HIS A 280 -5.34 -15.06 15.83
C HIS A 280 -5.19 -13.74 15.06
N PRO A 281 -6.33 -13.12 14.66
CA PRO A 281 -6.29 -11.77 14.05
C PRO A 281 -5.79 -10.73 15.04
N PHE A 282 -4.98 -9.79 14.52
CA PHE A 282 -4.53 -8.62 15.28
C PHE A 282 -4.32 -7.41 14.36
N ALA A 283 -4.38 -6.19 14.96
CA ALA A 283 -4.09 -4.95 14.25
C ALA A 283 -3.45 -3.95 15.20
N TYR A 284 -2.24 -3.49 14.86
CA TYR A 284 -1.48 -2.49 15.59
C TYR A 284 -1.15 -1.30 14.69
N GLY A 285 -0.60 -0.23 15.27
CA GLY A 285 -0.35 1.02 14.56
C GLY A 285 0.49 0.90 13.29
N LEU A 286 1.49 0.02 13.28
CA LEU A 286 2.42 -0.14 12.16
C LEU A 286 2.29 -1.46 11.41
N PHE A 287 1.66 -2.48 12.00
CA PHE A 287 1.59 -3.83 11.43
C PHE A 287 0.36 -4.60 11.94
N GLY A 288 -0.02 -5.63 11.21
CA GLY A 288 -1.11 -6.51 11.62
C GLY A 288 -1.46 -7.59 10.62
N ALA A 289 -2.23 -8.57 11.12
CA ALA A 289 -2.90 -9.61 10.38
C ALA A 289 -4.40 -9.60 10.74
N PRO A 290 -5.18 -8.64 10.21
CA PRO A 290 -6.60 -8.51 10.58
C PRO A 290 -7.47 -9.69 10.12
N VAL A 291 -7.00 -10.47 9.17
CA VAL A 291 -7.61 -11.74 8.75
C VAL A 291 -6.53 -12.81 8.75
N VAL A 292 -6.73 -13.86 9.56
CA VAL A 292 -5.88 -15.04 9.61
C VAL A 292 -6.73 -16.24 9.24
N GLY A 293 -6.50 -16.80 8.06
CA GLY A 293 -7.24 -17.92 7.49
C GLY A 293 -6.75 -19.27 7.99
N GLN A 294 -7.51 -20.32 7.67
CA GLN A 294 -7.05 -21.69 7.85
C GLN A 294 -6.01 -22.04 6.79
N GLU A 295 -5.11 -22.94 7.12
CA GLU A 295 -4.01 -23.40 6.26
C GLU A 295 -4.47 -24.48 5.25
N VAL A 296 -5.51 -24.15 4.50
CA VAL A 296 -6.10 -25.02 3.50
C VAL A 296 -6.40 -24.25 2.22
N ALA A 297 -6.55 -24.93 1.10
CA ALA A 297 -7.04 -24.33 -0.13
C ALA A 297 -8.35 -23.59 0.13
N GLY A 298 -8.41 -22.30 -0.27
CA GLY A 298 -9.49 -21.38 0.06
C GLY A 298 -9.26 -20.54 1.33
N GLY A 299 -8.22 -20.82 2.10
CA GLY A 299 -7.81 -19.99 3.24
C GLY A 299 -7.55 -18.56 2.81
N ARG A 300 -8.01 -17.57 3.62
CA ARG A 300 -8.00 -16.14 3.30
C ARG A 300 -7.26 -15.40 4.39
N SER A 301 -6.20 -14.69 4.05
CA SER A 301 -5.44 -13.86 5.00
C SER A 301 -5.27 -12.45 4.46
N SER A 302 -5.26 -11.47 5.36
CA SER A 302 -4.91 -10.08 5.03
C SER A 302 -3.93 -9.57 6.07
N VAL A 303 -2.85 -8.96 5.60
CA VAL A 303 -1.72 -8.51 6.41
C VAL A 303 -1.28 -7.12 5.97
N TYR A 304 -0.64 -6.37 6.87
CA TYR A 304 -0.04 -5.08 6.51
C TYR A 304 1.18 -4.78 7.37
N ARG A 305 2.12 -4.04 6.78
CA ARG A 305 3.23 -3.41 7.50
C ARG A 305 3.50 -2.03 6.93
N PHE A 306 3.63 -1.04 7.83
CA PHE A 306 4.02 0.33 7.51
C PHE A 306 5.34 0.68 8.18
N HIS A 307 6.31 1.14 7.39
CA HIS A 307 7.65 1.58 7.82
C HIS A 307 7.64 3.10 8.11
N LEU A 308 6.68 3.59 8.92
CA LEU A 308 6.53 5.03 9.17
C LEU A 308 7.63 5.58 10.08
N ASP A 309 8.18 4.73 10.92
CA ASP A 309 9.31 5.03 11.80
C ASP A 309 10.67 4.82 11.12
N SER A 310 10.71 3.99 10.09
CA SER A 310 11.93 3.50 9.44
C SER A 310 11.71 3.27 7.93
N PRO A 311 11.37 4.32 7.14
CA PRO A 311 11.19 4.20 5.69
C PRO A 311 12.44 3.64 5.01
N ILE A 312 12.28 2.89 3.93
CA ILE A 312 13.39 2.32 3.15
C ILE A 312 13.75 3.27 2.00
N PRO A 313 14.83 4.05 2.09
CA PRO A 313 15.18 5.06 1.10
C PRO A 313 15.86 4.45 -0.13
N PHE A 314 15.69 5.14 -1.28
CA PHE A 314 16.41 4.85 -2.50
C PHE A 314 16.73 6.15 -3.25
N THR A 315 17.81 6.15 -4.00
CA THR A 315 18.29 7.32 -4.76
C THR A 315 18.18 7.16 -6.28
N LYS A 316 18.04 5.91 -6.76
CA LYS A 316 17.94 5.56 -8.18
C LYS A 316 16.76 4.63 -8.44
N SER A 317 16.60 3.60 -7.64
CA SER A 317 15.54 2.60 -7.82
C SER A 317 15.34 1.76 -6.57
N LEU A 318 14.15 1.20 -6.44
CA LEU A 318 13.83 0.18 -5.46
C LEU A 318 13.03 -0.93 -6.12
N ARG A 319 13.44 -2.18 -5.91
CA ARG A 319 12.63 -3.36 -6.15
C ARG A 319 12.36 -4.05 -4.81
N ALA A 320 11.11 -4.08 -4.38
CA ALA A 320 10.64 -4.74 -3.17
C ALA A 320 9.82 -5.97 -3.54
N THR A 321 10.16 -7.13 -3.01
CA THR A 321 9.59 -8.42 -3.39
C THR A 321 9.36 -9.32 -2.19
N ILE A 322 8.56 -10.36 -2.38
CA ILE A 322 8.38 -11.46 -1.42
C ILE A 322 8.28 -12.77 -2.18
N GLU A 323 8.76 -13.84 -1.59
CA GLU A 323 8.62 -15.19 -2.13
C GLU A 323 7.21 -15.74 -1.90
N HIS A 324 6.81 -16.72 -2.73
CA HIS A 324 5.64 -17.57 -2.50
C HIS A 324 6.05 -18.84 -1.74
N GLY A 325 6.12 -18.78 -0.40
CA GLY A 325 6.74 -19.80 0.42
C GLY A 325 8.25 -19.90 0.13
N HIS A 326 8.94 -20.87 0.70
CA HIS A 326 10.40 -21.04 0.50
C HIS A 326 10.78 -21.09 -0.99
N ALA A 327 11.58 -20.14 -1.44
CA ALA A 327 12.09 -20.04 -2.79
C ALA A 327 11.00 -20.21 -3.88
N ASN A 328 9.81 -19.66 -3.65
CA ASN A 328 8.65 -19.70 -4.54
C ASN A 328 8.11 -21.13 -4.78
N VAL A 329 8.06 -21.95 -3.75
CA VAL A 329 7.52 -23.31 -3.80
C VAL A 329 5.99 -23.35 -3.95
N ARG A 330 5.31 -22.27 -3.53
CA ARG A 330 3.84 -22.20 -3.45
C ARG A 330 3.20 -21.48 -4.65
N SER A 331 1.89 -21.63 -4.78
CA SER A 331 1.11 -21.11 -5.90
C SER A 331 -0.12 -20.30 -5.45
N ASP A 332 -0.07 -19.63 -4.33
CA ASP A 332 -1.19 -18.88 -3.79
C ASP A 332 -1.45 -17.58 -4.58
N ASN A 333 -2.70 -17.08 -4.55
CA ASN A 333 -2.99 -15.75 -5.07
C ASN A 333 -2.51 -14.69 -4.09
N TYR A 334 -1.73 -13.73 -4.57
CA TYR A 334 -1.32 -12.55 -3.83
C TYR A 334 -1.93 -11.29 -4.46
N PHE A 335 -2.45 -10.42 -3.62
CA PHE A 335 -2.96 -9.09 -3.98
C PHE A 335 -2.33 -8.08 -3.04
N SER A 336 -1.73 -7.03 -3.56
CA SER A 336 -1.08 -6.04 -2.70
C SER A 336 -1.20 -4.62 -3.23
N VAL A 337 -1.06 -3.66 -2.31
CA VAL A 337 -0.77 -2.27 -2.64
C VAL A 337 0.47 -1.86 -1.87
N ALA A 338 1.49 -1.45 -2.59
CA ALA A 338 2.68 -0.83 -2.03
C ALA A 338 2.49 0.68 -1.95
N TYR A 339 2.97 1.31 -0.87
CA TYR A 339 2.90 2.74 -0.62
C TYR A 339 4.31 3.30 -0.48
N TRP A 340 4.58 4.42 -1.17
CA TRP A 340 5.88 5.07 -1.12
C TRP A 340 5.77 6.57 -1.44
N TYR A 341 6.85 7.28 -1.22
CA TYR A 341 7.02 8.66 -1.65
C TYR A 341 8.21 8.76 -2.59
N GLN A 342 8.07 9.48 -3.70
CA GLN A 342 9.17 9.75 -4.60
C GLN A 342 9.02 11.09 -5.34
N THR A 343 10.08 11.49 -6.03
CA THR A 343 10.07 12.63 -6.94
C THR A 343 9.22 12.35 -8.16
N GLU A 344 8.56 13.37 -8.69
CA GLU A 344 7.93 13.35 -10.00
C GLU A 344 8.88 13.95 -11.09
N PRO A 345 8.79 13.52 -12.36
CA PRO A 345 7.88 12.49 -12.88
C PRO A 345 8.33 11.07 -12.52
N HIS A 346 7.35 10.18 -12.31
CA HIS A 346 7.61 8.76 -12.07
C HIS A 346 7.60 7.93 -13.36
N ALA A 347 8.19 6.72 -13.33
CA ALA A 347 8.06 5.75 -14.40
C ALA A 347 6.60 5.22 -14.47
N ALA A 348 6.08 5.06 -15.69
CA ALA A 348 4.72 4.54 -15.86
C ALA A 348 4.54 3.17 -15.19
N PHE A 349 3.41 3.00 -14.50
CA PHE A 349 3.05 1.73 -13.89
C PHE A 349 2.76 0.67 -14.95
N PRO A 350 3.00 -0.62 -14.66
CA PRO A 350 2.39 -1.69 -15.42
C PRO A 350 0.88 -1.50 -15.53
N ALA A 351 0.29 -1.93 -16.65
CA ALA A 351 -1.15 -1.83 -16.85
C ALA A 351 -1.92 -2.53 -15.72
N LEU A 352 -2.95 -1.86 -15.20
CA LEU A 352 -3.84 -2.46 -14.21
C LEU A 352 -4.52 -3.69 -14.83
N PRO A 353 -4.49 -4.87 -14.19
CA PRO A 353 -5.20 -6.05 -14.68
C PRO A 353 -6.70 -5.81 -14.82
N GLY A 354 -7.35 -6.50 -15.75
CA GLY A 354 -8.81 -6.42 -15.91
C GLY A 354 -9.56 -6.88 -14.66
N LEU A 355 -10.82 -6.43 -14.48
CA LEU A 355 -11.63 -6.78 -13.30
C LEU A 355 -11.71 -8.30 -13.09
N ALA A 356 -11.87 -9.07 -14.17
CA ALA A 356 -11.96 -10.52 -14.08
C ALA A 356 -10.72 -11.17 -13.45
N ASP A 357 -9.55 -10.55 -13.59
CA ASP A 357 -8.29 -11.04 -13.01
C ASP A 357 -8.10 -10.54 -11.58
N ARG A 358 -8.63 -9.36 -11.25
CA ARG A 358 -8.55 -8.76 -9.91
C ARG A 358 -9.43 -9.45 -8.87
N VAL A 359 -10.52 -10.11 -9.30
CA VAL A 359 -11.42 -10.83 -8.40
C VAL A 359 -10.74 -12.11 -7.91
N PRO A 360 -10.61 -12.31 -6.57
CA PRO A 360 -9.99 -13.50 -6.01
C PRO A 360 -10.69 -14.78 -6.46
N LYS A 361 -9.93 -15.74 -7.00
CA LYS A 361 -10.44 -17.03 -7.50
C LYS A 361 -9.54 -18.16 -7.04
N LEU A 362 -10.16 -19.28 -6.67
CA LEU A 362 -9.44 -20.52 -6.50
C LEU A 362 -9.11 -21.11 -7.88
N PHE A 363 -7.86 -21.45 -8.08
CA PHE A 363 -7.42 -22.25 -9.19
C PHE A 363 -7.07 -23.63 -8.64
N GLN A 364 -7.73 -24.67 -9.12
CA GLN A 364 -7.34 -26.03 -8.75
C GLN A 364 -5.99 -26.34 -9.38
N VAL A 365 -4.93 -26.12 -8.64
CA VAL A 365 -3.63 -26.68 -8.98
C VAL A 365 -3.70 -28.13 -8.54
N GLY A 366 -3.51 -29.07 -9.48
CA GLY A 366 -3.51 -30.49 -9.16
C GLY A 366 -2.40 -30.80 -8.14
N GLY A 367 -2.73 -30.74 -6.86
CA GLY A 367 -1.90 -31.26 -5.79
C GLY A 367 -1.96 -32.79 -5.77
N PRO A 368 -1.00 -33.46 -5.13
CA PRO A 368 -0.94 -34.95 -5.09
C PRO A 368 -2.15 -35.61 -4.43
N GLY A 369 -3.15 -34.86 -3.95
CA GLY A 369 -4.38 -35.40 -3.36
C GLY A 369 -5.64 -35.36 -4.24
N ASN A 370 -5.62 -34.70 -5.41
CA ASN A 370 -6.80 -34.48 -6.26
C ASN A 370 -6.79 -35.22 -7.60
N ALA A 371 -6.02 -36.28 -7.73
CA ALA A 371 -6.24 -37.25 -8.78
C ALA A 371 -7.40 -38.16 -8.37
N LYS A 372 -8.63 -37.80 -8.75
CA LYS A 372 -9.76 -38.71 -8.84
C LYS A 372 -9.98 -39.06 -10.29
#